data_483df13bae98de737f1de3584be65181
#
_entry.id   483df13bae98de737f1de3584be65181
#
_cell.length_a   1.000
_cell.length_b   1.000
_cell.length_c   1.000
_cell.angle_alpha   90.00
_cell.angle_beta   90.00
_cell.angle_gamma   90.00
#
_symmetry.space_group_name_H-M   'P 1'
#
loop_
_entity.id
_entity.type
_entity.pdbx_description
1 polymer ?
#
loop_
_entity_poly.entity_id
_entity_poly.type
_entity_poly.pdbx_seq_one_letter_code
_entity_poly.pdbx_strand_id
1 'polypeptide(L)'
;MTPARKNISAFEIMGDYWSLLIVRELMYGASSWSAFSAVISIPPSTLSNRLAKLVAAGCVVKSAQPKRAKGTYKLTEAGKGLFPILIVAREWQLRWDLRPGAFVSPWVHECGAPLHCKTTCMACYGEVLSQDILFKGEALAHEHGGTLNHRTSNKINADLRTSNAKIAKITIFLGDQKALKVMDALLRGYNRFDHIQKWTGLHPAVLSARLRKLQLLDLCVLRLYQELPDRFLYLASDAGKELIGLIMQLMEWDASAKAAGSGQSVMLHKPCGKALKAALICCACEGRITYENTSVNL
;
A
#
# COMPACT_ATOMS: atom_id res chain seq x y z
N MET A 1 26.17 11.04 4.96
CA MET A 1 25.65 10.00 5.87
C MET A 1 24.12 9.99 5.74
N THR A 2 23.55 8.89 5.26
CA THR A 2 22.11 8.70 5.21
C THR A 2 21.58 8.56 6.64
N PRO A 3 20.59 9.33 7.09
CA PRO A 3 20.07 9.18 8.45
C PRO A 3 19.55 7.77 8.65
N ALA A 4 19.87 7.18 9.79
CA ALA A 4 19.36 5.86 10.17
C ALA A 4 17.83 5.89 10.10
N ARG A 5 17.24 4.92 9.41
CA ARG A 5 15.79 4.77 9.26
C ARG A 5 15.16 4.56 10.64
N LYS A 6 14.25 5.46 11.06
CA LYS A 6 13.44 5.22 12.24
C LYS A 6 12.50 4.04 11.97
N ASN A 7 12.12 3.29 13.01
CA ASN A 7 11.20 2.14 12.95
C ASN A 7 9.77 2.56 12.54
N ILE A 8 9.61 3.13 11.36
CA ILE A 8 8.30 3.46 10.76
C ILE A 8 8.02 2.43 9.67
N SER A 9 6.86 1.78 9.73
CA SER A 9 6.51 0.73 8.78
C SER A 9 5.96 1.27 7.45
N ALA A 10 6.01 0.45 6.39
CA ALA A 10 5.37 0.76 5.12
C ALA A 10 3.86 0.98 5.30
N PHE A 11 3.22 0.20 6.19
CA PHE A 11 1.81 0.36 6.53
C PHE A 11 1.49 1.73 7.13
N GLU A 12 2.42 2.34 7.87
CA GLU A 12 2.25 3.69 8.44
C GLU A 12 2.49 4.81 7.43
N ILE A 13 3.41 4.59 6.49
CA ILE A 13 3.72 5.57 5.44
C ILE A 13 2.64 5.55 4.37
N MET A 14 2.41 4.39 3.79
CA MET A 14 1.47 4.20 2.68
C MET A 14 0.02 4.23 3.16
N GLY A 15 -0.23 3.86 4.42
CA GLY A 15 -1.53 3.94 5.08
C GLY A 15 -1.92 5.35 5.56
N ASP A 16 -1.12 6.36 5.30
CA ASP A 16 -1.47 7.77 5.47
C ASP A 16 -1.71 8.40 4.09
N TYR A 17 -2.94 8.78 3.83
CA TYR A 17 -3.38 9.27 2.52
C TYR A 17 -2.49 10.37 1.93
N TRP A 18 -2.09 11.34 2.75
CA TRP A 18 -1.26 12.45 2.28
C TRP A 18 0.19 12.04 2.05
N SER A 19 0.75 11.18 2.91
CA SER A 19 2.09 10.62 2.71
C SER A 19 2.17 9.80 1.44
N LEU A 20 1.16 8.96 1.17
CA LEU A 20 1.02 8.21 -0.08
C LEU A 20 1.06 9.12 -1.31
N LEU A 21 0.25 10.19 -1.32
CA LEU A 21 0.22 11.13 -2.44
C LEU A 21 1.57 11.86 -2.61
N ILE A 22 2.20 12.29 -1.52
CA ILE A 22 3.52 12.96 -1.59
C ILE A 22 4.59 12.00 -2.16
N VAL A 23 4.63 10.74 -1.71
CA VAL A 23 5.57 9.74 -2.23
C VAL A 23 5.32 9.50 -3.71
N ARG A 24 4.06 9.39 -4.12
CA ARG A 24 3.68 9.26 -5.53
C ARG A 24 4.22 10.43 -6.36
N GLU A 25 3.96 11.66 -5.95
CA GLU A 25 4.40 12.85 -6.70
C GLU A 25 5.93 12.98 -6.75
N LEU A 26 6.64 12.57 -5.68
CA LEU A 26 8.09 12.47 -5.70
C LEU A 26 8.60 11.50 -6.77
N MET A 27 7.90 10.39 -6.98
CA MET A 27 8.24 9.42 -8.03
C MET A 27 7.96 9.96 -9.44
N TYR A 28 7.01 10.90 -9.56
CA TYR A 28 6.75 11.64 -10.79
C TYR A 28 7.66 12.86 -10.98
N GLY A 29 8.66 13.07 -10.10
CA GLY A 29 9.64 14.15 -10.24
C GLY A 29 9.30 15.45 -9.52
N ALA A 30 8.16 15.55 -8.84
CA ALA A 30 7.88 16.70 -7.98
C ALA A 30 8.93 16.76 -6.86
N SER A 31 9.58 17.91 -6.71
CA SER A 31 10.70 18.06 -5.77
C SER A 31 10.60 19.27 -4.86
N SER A 32 9.66 20.18 -5.09
CA SER A 32 9.51 21.40 -4.30
C SER A 32 8.18 21.46 -3.56
N TRP A 33 8.15 22.20 -2.47
CA TRP A 33 6.93 22.43 -1.71
C TRP A 33 5.80 23.00 -2.58
N SER A 34 6.14 23.94 -3.51
CA SER A 34 5.19 24.52 -4.45
C SER A 34 4.67 23.51 -5.47
N ALA A 35 5.53 22.61 -5.96
CA ALA A 35 5.10 21.54 -6.88
C ALA A 35 4.07 20.62 -6.23
N PHE A 36 4.28 20.20 -4.98
CA PHE A 36 3.29 19.41 -4.25
C PHE A 36 1.98 20.17 -4.05
N SER A 37 2.04 21.44 -3.65
CA SER A 37 0.83 22.25 -3.44
C SER A 37 0.03 22.47 -4.72
N ALA A 38 0.69 22.52 -5.87
CA ALA A 38 0.02 22.70 -7.16
C ALA A 38 -0.75 21.45 -7.60
N VAL A 39 -0.21 20.24 -7.30
CA VAL A 39 -0.77 18.97 -7.77
C VAL A 39 -1.70 18.33 -6.73
N ILE A 40 -1.30 18.40 -5.44
CA ILE A 40 -2.06 17.81 -4.34
C ILE A 40 -2.79 18.95 -3.61
N SER A 41 -4.14 18.91 -3.58
CA SER A 41 -4.94 19.86 -2.80
C SER A 41 -4.82 19.59 -1.29
N ILE A 42 -3.61 19.74 -0.76
CA ILE A 42 -3.24 19.48 0.63
C ILE A 42 -3.11 20.78 1.43
N PRO A 43 -3.63 20.87 2.66
CA PRO A 43 -3.41 22.03 3.52
C PRO A 43 -1.91 22.24 3.81
N PRO A 44 -1.41 23.50 3.83
CA PRO A 44 0.02 23.79 4.02
C PRO A 44 0.66 23.18 5.26
N SER A 45 -0.03 23.23 6.40
CA SER A 45 0.44 22.64 7.65
C SER A 45 0.52 21.10 7.56
N THR A 46 -0.44 20.47 6.89
CA THR A 46 -0.47 19.03 6.67
C THR A 46 0.69 18.61 5.77
N LEU A 47 0.94 19.32 4.66
CA LEU A 47 2.08 19.07 3.76
C LEU A 47 3.41 19.13 4.52
N SER A 48 3.63 20.22 5.29
CA SER A 48 4.84 20.37 6.08
C SER A 48 5.04 19.22 7.08
N ASN A 49 3.97 18.84 7.80
CA ASN A 49 4.03 17.75 8.78
C ASN A 49 4.31 16.39 8.10
N ARG A 50 3.73 16.13 6.93
CA ARG A 50 3.95 14.86 6.22
C ARG A 50 5.33 14.78 5.60
N LEU A 51 5.84 15.87 5.03
CA LEU A 51 7.22 15.94 4.55
C LEU A 51 8.21 15.72 5.70
N ALA A 52 7.99 16.35 6.86
CA ALA A 52 8.82 16.11 8.05
C ALA A 52 8.76 14.65 8.53
N LYS A 53 7.58 14.01 8.50
CA LYS A 53 7.42 12.58 8.80
C LYS A 53 8.20 11.70 7.85
N LEU A 54 8.13 11.95 6.54
CA LEU A 54 8.84 11.20 5.51
C LEU A 54 10.38 11.37 5.61
N VAL A 55 10.85 12.57 5.96
CA VAL A 55 12.27 12.82 6.26
C VAL A 55 12.70 12.06 7.50
N ALA A 56 11.91 12.12 8.58
CA ALA A 56 12.20 11.37 9.80
C ALA A 56 12.17 9.84 9.61
N ALA A 57 11.35 9.34 8.68
CA ALA A 57 11.31 7.94 8.27
C ALA A 57 12.51 7.53 7.40
N GLY A 58 13.35 8.47 6.97
CA GLY A 58 14.47 8.21 6.08
C GLY A 58 14.07 7.90 4.64
N CYS A 59 12.81 8.13 4.25
CA CYS A 59 12.32 7.91 2.88
C CYS A 59 12.61 9.09 1.97
N VAL A 60 12.73 10.28 2.56
CA VAL A 60 12.95 11.54 1.84
C VAL A 60 14.11 12.28 2.46
N VAL A 61 14.91 12.92 1.65
CA VAL A 61 15.94 13.87 2.07
C VAL A 61 15.58 15.25 1.58
N LYS A 62 15.74 16.24 2.46
CA LYS A 62 15.64 17.65 2.11
C LYS A 62 17.02 18.17 1.80
N SER A 63 17.27 18.64 0.57
CA SER A 63 18.54 19.29 0.23
C SER A 63 18.58 20.68 0.84
N ALA A 64 19.70 20.99 1.51
CA ALA A 64 20.00 22.35 1.89
C ALA A 64 20.34 23.16 0.63
N GLN A 65 19.66 24.29 0.44
CA GLN A 65 20.03 25.26 -0.60
C GLN A 65 20.52 26.55 0.06
N PRO A 66 21.36 27.34 -0.64
CA PRO A 66 21.81 28.64 -0.12
C PRO A 66 20.63 29.53 0.25
N LYS A 67 20.84 30.45 1.20
CA LYS A 67 19.89 31.25 2.01
C LYS A 67 18.63 31.84 1.34
N ARG A 68 18.40 31.69 0.04
CA ARG A 68 17.25 32.28 -0.70
C ARG A 68 16.40 31.29 -1.50
N ALA A 69 16.78 30.03 -1.64
CA ALA A 69 16.00 29.04 -2.38
C ALA A 69 15.25 28.08 -1.42
N LYS A 70 13.98 27.84 -1.68
CA LYS A 70 13.18 26.84 -0.97
C LYS A 70 13.82 25.46 -1.22
N GLY A 71 14.18 24.73 -0.14
CA GLY A 71 14.82 23.42 -0.25
C GLY A 71 14.01 22.44 -1.09
N THR A 72 14.70 21.56 -1.80
CA THR A 72 14.09 20.50 -2.60
C THR A 72 14.06 19.19 -1.82
N TYR A 73 13.10 18.34 -2.17
CA TYR A 73 12.91 17.02 -1.58
C TYR A 73 13.23 15.95 -2.61
N LYS A 74 13.95 14.90 -2.20
CA LYS A 74 14.30 13.76 -3.05
C LYS A 74 14.07 12.46 -2.31
N LEU A 75 13.70 11.42 -3.03
CA LEU A 75 13.63 10.06 -2.47
C LEU A 75 15.04 9.57 -2.12
N THR A 76 15.14 8.91 -0.98
CA THR A 76 16.31 8.08 -0.63
C THR A 76 16.15 6.70 -1.25
N GLU A 77 17.14 5.82 -1.10
CA GLU A 77 16.98 4.41 -1.50
C GLU A 77 15.81 3.73 -0.77
N ALA A 78 15.60 4.03 0.52
CA ALA A 78 14.44 3.55 1.26
C ALA A 78 13.12 4.09 0.67
N GLY A 79 13.09 5.36 0.26
CA GLY A 79 11.93 5.96 -0.39
C GLY A 79 11.63 5.35 -1.76
N LYS A 80 12.67 5.09 -2.58
CA LYS A 80 12.54 4.38 -3.87
C LYS A 80 12.03 2.95 -3.69
N GLY A 81 12.41 2.28 -2.59
CA GLY A 81 11.90 0.96 -2.22
C GLY A 81 10.39 0.89 -2.02
N LEU A 82 9.67 2.02 -1.89
CA LEU A 82 8.20 2.08 -1.89
C LEU A 82 7.59 1.99 -3.30
N PHE A 83 8.40 2.10 -4.37
CA PHE A 83 7.95 2.08 -5.75
C PHE A 83 7.15 0.82 -6.12
N PRO A 84 7.57 -0.40 -5.78
CA PRO A 84 6.83 -1.61 -6.09
C PRO A 84 5.38 -1.59 -5.57
N ILE A 85 5.14 -0.97 -4.41
CA ILE A 85 3.81 -0.85 -3.81
C ILE A 85 2.89 -0.02 -4.72
N LEU A 86 3.40 1.09 -5.27
CA LEU A 86 2.63 1.97 -6.17
C LEU A 86 2.38 1.31 -7.53
N ILE A 87 3.32 0.52 -8.03
CA ILE A 87 3.14 -0.19 -9.31
C ILE A 87 2.11 -1.30 -9.19
N VAL A 88 2.13 -2.10 -8.11
CA VAL A 88 1.07 -3.11 -7.88
C VAL A 88 -0.29 -2.44 -7.70
N ALA A 89 -0.36 -1.31 -6.98
CA ALA A 89 -1.58 -0.55 -6.82
C ALA A 89 -2.12 -0.03 -8.17
N ARG A 90 -1.22 0.42 -9.06
CA ARG A 90 -1.58 0.85 -10.42
C ARG A 90 -2.11 -0.32 -11.27
N GLU A 91 -1.46 -1.49 -11.25
CA GLU A 91 -1.93 -2.67 -11.97
C GLU A 91 -3.33 -3.10 -11.47
N TRP A 92 -3.53 -3.10 -10.15
CA TRP A 92 -4.84 -3.36 -9.57
C TRP A 92 -5.89 -2.35 -10.07
N GLN A 93 -5.56 -1.05 -10.10
CA GLN A 93 -6.46 -0.01 -10.61
C GLN A 93 -6.82 -0.23 -12.07
N LEU A 94 -5.86 -0.59 -12.92
CA LEU A 94 -6.08 -0.88 -14.33
C LEU A 94 -7.06 -2.03 -14.55
N ARG A 95 -7.07 -3.00 -13.66
CA ARG A 95 -7.94 -4.18 -13.77
C ARG A 95 -9.32 -3.97 -13.15
N TRP A 96 -9.40 -3.30 -12.01
CA TRP A 96 -10.58 -3.29 -11.16
C TRP A 96 -11.27 -1.92 -11.01
N ASP A 97 -10.64 -0.83 -11.38
CA ASP A 97 -11.17 0.53 -11.17
C ASP A 97 -10.94 1.44 -12.39
N LEU A 98 -11.09 0.91 -13.59
CA LEU A 98 -11.07 1.70 -14.83
C LEU A 98 -12.37 2.50 -14.96
N ARG A 99 -12.35 3.72 -14.44
CA ARG A 99 -13.40 4.69 -14.68
C ARG A 99 -13.08 5.55 -15.89
N PRO A 100 -14.10 6.00 -16.66
CA PRO A 100 -13.89 6.97 -17.73
C PRO A 100 -13.10 8.18 -17.21
N GLY A 101 -11.99 8.53 -17.85
CA GLY A 101 -11.11 9.62 -17.43
C GLY A 101 -10.20 9.33 -16.24
N ALA A 102 -10.11 8.08 -15.76
CA ALA A 102 -9.09 7.71 -14.78
C ALA A 102 -7.71 7.91 -15.38
N PHE A 103 -6.93 8.82 -14.80
CA PHE A 103 -5.54 9.00 -15.19
C PHE A 103 -4.72 7.78 -14.76
N VAL A 104 -4.23 7.05 -15.74
CA VAL A 104 -3.24 5.98 -15.54
C VAL A 104 -1.93 6.47 -16.07
N SER A 105 -0.98 6.68 -15.17
CA SER A 105 0.34 7.16 -15.55
C SER A 105 1.03 6.22 -16.52
N PRO A 106 1.61 6.76 -17.61
CA PRO A 106 2.31 5.99 -18.63
C PRO A 106 3.75 5.66 -18.16
N TRP A 107 3.88 4.75 -17.20
CA TRP A 107 5.16 4.19 -16.86
C TRP A 107 5.64 3.24 -17.98
N VAL A 108 6.92 3.31 -18.27
CA VAL A 108 7.61 2.47 -19.26
C VAL A 108 8.77 1.76 -18.58
N HIS A 109 8.94 0.47 -18.85
CA HIS A 109 10.10 -0.30 -18.41
C HIS A 109 11.29 -0.07 -19.34
N GLU A 110 12.51 -0.30 -18.88
CA GLU A 110 13.74 -0.13 -19.68
C GLU A 110 13.76 -0.92 -21.00
N CYS A 111 12.94 -1.97 -21.12
CA CYS A 111 12.75 -2.69 -22.37
C CYS A 111 11.92 -1.92 -23.42
N GLY A 112 11.46 -0.73 -23.12
CA GLY A 112 10.64 0.12 -23.99
C GLY A 112 9.14 -0.19 -23.98
N ALA A 113 8.71 -1.27 -23.33
CA ALA A 113 7.29 -1.62 -23.25
C ALA A 113 6.54 -0.81 -22.18
N PRO A 114 5.25 -0.49 -22.40
CA PRO A 114 4.40 0.01 -21.34
C PRO A 114 4.48 -0.90 -20.11
N LEU A 115 4.60 -0.29 -18.93
CA LEU A 115 4.83 -1.04 -17.71
C LEU A 115 3.57 -1.79 -17.29
N HIS A 116 3.61 -3.11 -17.41
CA HIS A 116 2.69 -4.07 -16.80
C HIS A 116 3.49 -5.06 -15.99
N CYS A 117 2.99 -5.44 -14.82
CA CYS A 117 3.72 -6.32 -13.92
C CYS A 117 2.89 -7.46 -13.38
N LYS A 118 3.59 -8.53 -13.02
CA LYS A 118 3.09 -9.64 -12.20
C LYS A 118 3.98 -9.81 -10.97
N THR A 119 3.39 -10.23 -9.85
CA THR A 119 4.13 -10.61 -8.66
C THR A 119 4.56 -12.07 -8.79
N THR A 120 5.87 -12.35 -8.69
CA THR A 120 6.42 -13.70 -8.83
C THR A 120 7.21 -14.13 -7.61
N CYS A 121 7.22 -15.44 -7.35
CA CYS A 121 8.08 -16.05 -6.36
C CYS A 121 9.52 -16.13 -6.87
N MET A 122 10.48 -15.56 -6.12
CA MET A 122 11.90 -15.59 -6.51
C MET A 122 12.56 -16.97 -6.45
N ALA A 123 11.87 -17.96 -5.89
CA ALA A 123 12.42 -19.31 -5.76
C ALA A 123 12.02 -20.26 -6.91
N CYS A 124 10.87 -20.03 -7.57
CA CYS A 124 10.36 -20.88 -8.63
C CYS A 124 9.87 -20.09 -9.86
N TYR A 125 9.92 -18.77 -9.81
CA TYR A 125 9.46 -17.84 -10.85
C TYR A 125 7.97 -17.95 -11.22
N GLY A 126 7.19 -18.74 -10.47
CA GLY A 126 5.73 -18.81 -10.61
C GLY A 126 5.05 -17.54 -10.12
N GLU A 127 3.94 -17.16 -10.75
CA GLU A 127 3.09 -16.07 -10.30
C GLU A 127 2.53 -16.37 -8.90
N VAL A 128 2.40 -15.36 -8.07
CA VAL A 128 1.92 -15.49 -6.69
C VAL A 128 0.48 -15.05 -6.60
N LEU A 129 -0.40 -16.01 -6.35
CA LEU A 129 -1.82 -15.78 -6.10
C LEU A 129 -2.12 -15.95 -4.60
N SER A 130 -3.21 -15.36 -4.10
CA SER A 130 -3.58 -15.44 -2.68
C SER A 130 -3.77 -16.87 -2.18
N GLN A 131 -4.31 -17.77 -2.99
CA GLN A 131 -4.49 -19.19 -2.67
C GLN A 131 -3.19 -19.97 -2.57
N ASP A 132 -2.11 -19.46 -3.16
CA ASP A 132 -0.79 -20.11 -3.22
C ASP A 132 0.09 -19.78 -2.02
N ILE A 133 -0.42 -18.98 -1.08
CA ILE A 133 0.32 -18.58 0.09
C ILE A 133 -0.14 -19.38 1.31
N LEU A 134 0.84 -19.89 2.04
CA LEU A 134 0.66 -20.48 3.36
C LEU A 134 1.35 -19.58 4.39
N PHE A 135 0.58 -18.99 5.28
CA PHE A 135 1.09 -18.22 6.40
C PHE A 135 1.48 -19.17 7.53
N LYS A 136 2.77 -19.23 7.88
CA LYS A 136 3.28 -20.02 9.02
C LYS A 136 3.63 -19.08 10.17
N GLY A 137 3.25 -19.49 11.40
CA GLY A 137 3.53 -18.75 12.62
C GLY A 137 2.32 -18.01 13.17
N GLU A 138 2.34 -17.75 14.47
CA GLU A 138 1.39 -16.84 15.09
C GLU A 138 1.64 -15.44 14.52
N ALA A 139 0.58 -14.81 14.16
CA ALA A 139 0.60 -13.45 13.69
C ALA A 139 1.17 -12.56 14.79
N LEU A 140 2.33 -11.99 14.54
CA LEU A 140 2.82 -10.89 15.36
C LEU A 140 1.77 -9.79 15.36
N ALA A 141 1.17 -9.55 16.52
CA ALA A 141 0.36 -8.37 16.73
C ALA A 141 1.23 -7.17 16.40
N HIS A 142 0.95 -6.52 15.28
CA HIS A 142 1.66 -5.30 14.91
C HIS A 142 1.28 -4.22 15.93
N GLU A 143 2.13 -3.99 16.92
CA GLU A 143 2.08 -2.82 17.78
C GLU A 143 2.38 -1.58 16.93
N HIS A 144 1.36 -1.00 16.37
CA HIS A 144 1.47 0.26 15.64
C HIS A 144 0.62 1.31 16.37
N GLY A 145 1.25 1.99 17.31
CA GLY A 145 0.74 3.20 17.93
C GLY A 145 0.81 4.37 16.94
N GLY A 146 -0.23 4.60 16.19
CA GLY A 146 -0.39 5.77 15.36
C GLY A 146 -1.77 6.39 15.55
N THR A 147 -1.85 7.56 16.15
CA THR A 147 -3.07 8.37 16.24
C THR A 147 -3.40 8.97 14.88
N LEU A 148 -4.47 8.50 14.25
CA LEU A 148 -4.98 9.04 12.99
C LEU A 148 -5.94 10.22 13.24
N ASN A 149 -5.70 11.31 12.51
CA ASN A 149 -6.62 12.45 12.49
C ASN A 149 -7.98 12.03 11.86
N HIS A 150 -9.03 12.06 12.68
CA HIS A 150 -10.40 11.66 12.37
C HIS A 150 -11.07 12.46 11.22
N ARG A 151 -10.57 13.68 10.93
CA ARG A 151 -11.20 14.62 9.99
C ARG A 151 -11.03 14.25 8.51
N THR A 152 -9.89 13.67 8.13
CA THR A 152 -9.62 13.28 6.72
C THR A 152 -10.48 12.10 6.29
N SER A 153 -10.78 11.18 7.21
CA SER A 153 -11.60 9.99 6.96
C SER A 153 -13.04 10.32 6.56
N ASN A 154 -13.64 11.38 7.13
CA ASN A 154 -15.03 11.72 6.86
C ASN A 154 -15.25 12.32 5.46
N LYS A 155 -14.30 13.13 4.97
CA LYS A 155 -14.38 13.72 3.63
C LYS A 155 -14.24 12.65 2.55
N ILE A 156 -13.28 11.72 2.71
CA ILE A 156 -13.06 10.60 1.79
C ILE A 156 -14.26 9.65 1.77
N ASN A 157 -14.90 9.40 2.92
CA ASN A 157 -16.10 8.56 2.99
C ASN A 157 -17.34 9.22 2.36
N ALA A 158 -17.41 10.55 2.34
CA ALA A 158 -18.46 11.29 1.62
C ALA A 158 -18.25 11.18 0.10
N ASP A 159 -17.00 11.30 -0.38
CA ASP A 159 -16.66 11.20 -1.80
C ASP A 159 -16.90 9.80 -2.37
N LEU A 160 -16.80 8.75 -1.54
CA LEU A 160 -17.12 7.36 -1.94
C LEU A 160 -18.60 7.13 -2.23
N ARG A 161 -19.49 7.91 -1.62
CA ARG A 161 -20.95 7.79 -1.78
C ARG A 161 -21.47 8.47 -3.03
N THR A 162 -20.66 9.34 -3.64
CA THR A 162 -20.99 10.01 -4.89
C THR A 162 -20.29 9.28 -6.03
N SER A 163 -21.05 8.89 -7.06
CA SER A 163 -20.53 8.23 -8.28
C SER A 163 -19.48 9.06 -9.05
N ASN A 164 -19.19 10.27 -8.59
CA ASN A 164 -18.21 11.21 -9.13
C ASN A 164 -16.88 11.22 -8.35
N ALA A 165 -16.55 10.19 -7.59
CA ALA A 165 -15.27 10.15 -6.85
C ALA A 165 -14.10 10.23 -7.85
N LYS A 166 -13.44 11.38 -7.89
CA LYS A 166 -12.24 11.64 -8.72
C LYS A 166 -11.01 10.85 -8.27
N ILE A 167 -11.09 10.18 -7.12
CA ILE A 167 -9.98 9.46 -6.49
C ILE A 167 -10.17 7.96 -6.70
N ALA A 168 -9.14 7.28 -7.17
CA ALA A 168 -9.15 5.83 -7.39
C ALA A 168 -9.44 5.06 -6.09
N LYS A 169 -10.22 3.97 -6.18
CA LYS A 169 -10.53 3.08 -5.04
C LYS A 169 -9.27 2.61 -4.33
N ILE A 170 -8.23 2.27 -5.09
CA ILE A 170 -6.96 1.80 -4.55
C ILE A 170 -6.25 2.86 -3.69
N THR A 171 -6.30 4.13 -4.08
CA THR A 171 -5.72 5.24 -3.31
C THR A 171 -6.45 5.44 -1.99
N ILE A 172 -7.79 5.29 -2.00
CA ILE A 172 -8.62 5.38 -0.80
C ILE A 172 -8.37 4.21 0.14
N PHE A 173 -8.15 3.02 -0.41
CA PHE A 173 -7.81 1.83 0.36
C PHE A 173 -6.40 1.93 0.96
N LEU A 174 -5.38 2.21 0.13
CA LEU A 174 -4.00 2.36 0.57
C LEU A 174 -3.85 3.43 1.64
N GLY A 175 -4.44 4.59 1.45
CA GLY A 175 -4.37 5.71 2.41
C GLY A 175 -5.08 5.48 3.75
N ASP A 176 -5.42 4.24 4.11
CA ASP A 176 -6.06 3.87 5.37
C ASP A 176 -5.37 2.66 6.02
N GLN A 177 -4.42 2.94 6.89
CA GLN A 177 -3.65 1.91 7.61
C GLN A 177 -4.53 0.84 8.29
N LYS A 178 -5.69 1.24 8.83
CA LYS A 178 -6.59 0.28 9.50
C LYS A 178 -7.31 -0.61 8.49
N ALA A 179 -7.66 -0.07 7.32
CA ALA A 179 -8.22 -0.87 6.23
C ALA A 179 -7.19 -1.87 5.68
N LEU A 180 -5.92 -1.46 5.55
CA LEU A 180 -4.81 -2.35 5.18
C LEU A 180 -4.67 -3.51 6.16
N LYS A 181 -4.69 -3.25 7.48
CA LYS A 181 -4.65 -4.30 8.52
C LYS A 181 -5.83 -5.26 8.43
N VAL A 182 -7.04 -4.75 8.20
CA VAL A 182 -8.24 -5.60 8.06
C VAL A 182 -8.12 -6.46 6.80
N MET A 183 -7.65 -5.92 5.69
CA MET A 183 -7.44 -6.70 4.47
C MET A 183 -6.38 -7.78 4.66
N ASP A 184 -5.25 -7.48 5.32
CA ASP A 184 -4.24 -8.49 5.67
C ASP A 184 -4.85 -9.63 6.49
N ALA A 185 -5.70 -9.33 7.46
CA ALA A 185 -6.42 -10.35 8.23
C ALA A 185 -7.32 -11.23 7.33
N LEU A 186 -8.09 -10.61 6.42
CA LEU A 186 -8.96 -11.35 5.49
C LEU A 186 -8.16 -12.27 4.56
N LEU A 187 -7.04 -11.79 4.03
CA LEU A 187 -6.15 -12.55 3.14
C LEU A 187 -5.47 -13.73 3.86
N ARG A 188 -5.30 -13.64 5.18
CA ARG A 188 -4.82 -14.73 6.04
C ARG A 188 -5.92 -15.74 6.41
N GLY A 189 -7.16 -15.48 6.02
CA GLY A 189 -8.30 -16.38 6.29
C GLY A 189 -9.03 -16.08 7.61
N TYR A 190 -8.71 -14.98 8.31
CA TYR A 190 -9.54 -14.52 9.43
C TYR A 190 -10.81 -13.90 8.86
N ASN A 191 -11.91 -14.64 8.93
CA ASN A 191 -13.16 -14.27 8.26
C ASN A 191 -14.35 -14.01 9.22
N ARG A 192 -14.20 -14.26 10.52
CA ARG A 192 -15.18 -13.91 11.54
C ARG A 192 -14.82 -12.61 12.20
N PHE A 193 -15.82 -11.81 12.57
CA PHE A 193 -15.62 -10.50 13.18
C PHE A 193 -14.71 -10.56 14.42
N ASP A 194 -14.96 -11.50 15.32
CA ASP A 194 -14.18 -11.71 16.53
C ASP A 194 -12.72 -12.10 16.26
N HIS A 195 -12.49 -12.96 15.25
CA HIS A 195 -11.14 -13.35 14.84
C HIS A 195 -10.38 -12.19 14.20
N ILE A 196 -11.04 -11.42 13.31
CA ILE A 196 -10.45 -10.21 12.70
C ILE A 196 -10.13 -9.17 13.79
N GLN A 197 -11.03 -8.99 14.76
CA GLN A 197 -10.83 -8.08 15.88
C GLN A 197 -9.62 -8.47 16.72
N LYS A 198 -9.53 -9.74 17.11
CA LYS A 198 -8.40 -10.27 17.88
C LYS A 198 -7.08 -10.08 17.13
N TRP A 199 -7.06 -10.39 15.83
CA TRP A 199 -5.90 -10.23 14.96
C TRP A 199 -5.45 -8.77 14.81
N THR A 200 -6.38 -7.88 14.50
CA THR A 200 -6.07 -6.47 14.20
C THR A 200 -5.87 -5.62 15.45
N GLY A 201 -6.38 -6.05 16.60
CA GLY A 201 -6.44 -5.26 17.85
C GLY A 201 -7.35 -4.02 17.74
N LEU A 202 -8.21 -3.94 16.73
CA LEU A 202 -9.05 -2.77 16.51
C LEU A 202 -10.28 -2.77 17.44
N HIS A 203 -10.66 -1.59 17.92
CA HIS A 203 -11.92 -1.41 18.62
C HIS A 203 -13.11 -1.79 17.69
N PRO A 204 -14.19 -2.47 18.21
CA PRO A 204 -15.30 -2.96 17.39
C PRO A 204 -15.89 -1.93 16.43
N ALA A 205 -16.13 -0.71 16.89
CA ALA A 205 -16.68 0.36 16.05
C ALA A 205 -15.75 0.74 14.88
N VAL A 206 -14.44 0.72 15.13
CA VAL A 206 -13.43 1.00 14.08
C VAL A 206 -13.36 -0.14 13.07
N LEU A 207 -13.38 -1.39 13.55
CA LEU A 207 -13.40 -2.58 12.69
C LEU A 207 -14.65 -2.59 11.81
N SER A 208 -15.84 -2.41 12.38
CA SER A 208 -17.11 -2.33 11.63
C SER A 208 -17.05 -1.26 10.54
N ALA A 209 -16.53 -0.07 10.85
CA ALA A 209 -16.39 1.01 9.88
C ALA A 209 -15.42 0.64 8.74
N ARG A 210 -14.33 -0.10 9.03
CA ARG A 210 -13.37 -0.52 8.01
C ARG A 210 -13.88 -1.68 7.17
N LEU A 211 -14.56 -2.65 7.75
CA LEU A 211 -15.22 -3.72 7.00
C LEU A 211 -16.28 -3.13 6.04
N ARG A 212 -17.11 -2.19 6.50
CA ARG A 212 -18.07 -1.49 5.63
C ARG A 212 -17.36 -0.71 4.52
N LYS A 213 -16.23 -0.06 4.80
CA LYS A 213 -15.42 0.62 3.79
C LYS A 213 -14.91 -0.35 2.73
N LEU A 214 -14.38 -1.51 3.15
CA LEU A 214 -13.91 -2.54 2.21
C LEU A 214 -15.05 -3.07 1.32
N GLN A 215 -16.26 -3.23 1.86
CA GLN A 215 -17.45 -3.58 1.07
C GLN A 215 -17.80 -2.50 0.04
N LEU A 216 -17.78 -1.21 0.42
CA LEU A 216 -18.03 -0.09 -0.48
C LEU A 216 -16.97 0.04 -1.60
N LEU A 217 -15.77 -0.48 -1.37
CA LEU A 217 -14.69 -0.54 -2.34
C LEU A 217 -14.71 -1.82 -3.19
N ASP A 218 -15.68 -2.71 -2.98
CA ASP A 218 -15.80 -4.02 -3.61
C ASP A 218 -14.63 -4.98 -3.29
N LEU A 219 -13.95 -4.75 -2.15
CA LEU A 219 -12.80 -5.55 -1.69
C LEU A 219 -13.19 -6.68 -0.74
N CYS A 220 -14.40 -6.62 -0.16
CA CYS A 220 -14.91 -7.57 0.80
C CYS A 220 -16.37 -7.89 0.52
N VAL A 221 -16.73 -9.17 0.64
CA VAL A 221 -18.11 -9.66 0.53
C VAL A 221 -18.54 -10.34 1.82
N LEU A 222 -19.84 -10.34 2.07
CA LEU A 222 -20.47 -11.05 3.19
C LEU A 222 -21.00 -12.41 2.72
N ARG A 223 -20.82 -13.41 3.56
CA ARG A 223 -21.46 -14.72 3.40
C ARG A 223 -22.13 -15.12 4.71
N LEU A 224 -23.46 -15.34 4.68
CA LEU A 224 -24.21 -15.85 5.82
C LEU A 224 -23.70 -17.25 6.17
N TYR A 225 -23.47 -17.54 7.45
CA TYR A 225 -23.09 -18.86 7.93
C TYR A 225 -23.99 -19.37 9.07
N GLN A 226 -24.82 -18.51 9.65
CA GLN A 226 -25.80 -18.84 10.67
C GLN A 226 -27.00 -17.90 10.51
N GLU A 227 -28.22 -18.44 10.57
CA GLU A 227 -29.46 -17.70 10.32
C GLU A 227 -30.13 -17.15 11.61
N LEU A 228 -29.89 -17.77 12.77
CA LEU A 228 -30.54 -17.34 14.02
C LEU A 228 -29.52 -17.31 15.19
N PRO A 229 -29.07 -16.14 15.65
CA PRO A 229 -29.14 -14.84 14.95
C PRO A 229 -28.25 -14.82 13.70
N ASP A 230 -28.56 -13.94 12.75
CA ASP A 230 -27.77 -13.78 11.52
C ASP A 230 -26.30 -13.50 11.83
N ARG A 231 -25.42 -14.39 11.34
CA ARG A 231 -23.97 -14.21 11.45
C ARG A 231 -23.31 -14.36 10.09
N PHE A 232 -22.38 -13.42 9.82
CA PHE A 232 -21.73 -13.33 8.54
C PHE A 232 -20.23 -13.57 8.64
N LEU A 233 -19.70 -14.25 7.61
CA LEU A 233 -18.27 -14.25 7.31
C LEU A 233 -17.95 -13.06 6.41
N TYR A 234 -16.81 -12.46 6.67
CA TYR A 234 -16.20 -11.41 5.84
C TYR A 234 -15.13 -12.06 4.97
N LEU A 235 -15.31 -12.07 3.68
CA LEU A 235 -14.39 -12.72 2.73
C LEU A 235 -13.80 -11.69 1.79
N ALA A 236 -12.52 -11.82 1.46
CA ALA A 236 -11.93 -11.03 0.38
C ALA A 236 -12.65 -11.39 -0.93
N SER A 237 -13.13 -10.39 -1.66
CA SER A 237 -13.62 -10.54 -3.04
C SER A 237 -12.46 -10.92 -3.97
N ASP A 238 -12.73 -11.18 -5.25
CA ASP A 238 -11.64 -11.45 -6.19
C ASP A 238 -10.73 -10.24 -6.37
N ALA A 239 -11.28 -9.03 -6.42
CA ALA A 239 -10.50 -7.79 -6.38
C ALA A 239 -9.69 -7.65 -5.07
N GLY A 240 -10.28 -8.04 -3.94
CA GLY A 240 -9.60 -8.06 -2.64
C GLY A 240 -8.48 -9.10 -2.57
N LYS A 241 -8.65 -10.28 -3.15
CA LYS A 241 -7.62 -11.33 -3.19
C LYS A 241 -6.38 -10.91 -3.98
N GLU A 242 -6.56 -10.17 -5.07
CA GLU A 242 -5.43 -9.65 -5.86
C GLU A 242 -4.59 -8.59 -5.14
N LEU A 243 -5.10 -8.01 -4.04
CA LEU A 243 -4.30 -7.12 -3.19
C LEU A 243 -3.18 -7.84 -2.42
N ILE A 244 -3.11 -9.18 -2.51
CA ILE A 244 -2.04 -9.95 -1.85
C ILE A 244 -0.65 -9.49 -2.28
N GLY A 245 -0.44 -9.22 -3.58
CA GLY A 245 0.82 -8.70 -4.10
C GLY A 245 1.20 -7.36 -3.45
N LEU A 246 0.22 -6.48 -3.24
CA LEU A 246 0.42 -5.20 -2.58
C LEU A 246 0.80 -5.36 -1.10
N ILE A 247 0.09 -6.21 -0.36
CA ILE A 247 0.40 -6.52 1.05
C ILE A 247 1.80 -7.11 1.17
N MET A 248 2.19 -7.99 0.25
CA MET A 248 3.55 -8.56 0.22
C MET A 248 4.62 -7.49 0.01
N GLN A 249 4.43 -6.54 -0.90
CA GLN A 249 5.40 -5.45 -1.11
C GLN A 249 5.52 -4.54 0.12
N LEU A 250 4.42 -4.29 0.84
CA LEU A 250 4.47 -3.57 2.13
C LEU A 250 5.31 -4.34 3.16
N MET A 251 5.09 -5.64 3.28
CA MET A 251 5.83 -6.50 4.21
C MET A 251 7.31 -6.64 3.83
N GLU A 252 7.62 -6.79 2.55
CA GLU A 252 9.00 -6.88 2.06
C GLU A 252 9.78 -5.59 2.34
N TRP A 253 9.14 -4.43 2.13
CA TRP A 253 9.74 -3.16 2.47
C TRP A 253 10.02 -3.03 3.98
N ASP A 254 9.09 -3.47 4.84
CA ASP A 254 9.30 -3.51 6.29
C ASP A 254 10.44 -4.46 6.67
N ALA A 255 10.52 -5.61 6.00
CA ALA A 255 11.58 -6.60 6.21
C ALA A 255 12.97 -6.05 5.86
N SER A 256 13.08 -5.29 4.77
CA SER A 256 14.35 -4.70 4.32
C SER A 256 14.95 -3.70 5.33
N ALA A 257 14.16 -3.21 6.28
CA ALA A 257 14.60 -2.27 7.33
C ALA A 257 15.05 -2.96 8.61
N LYS A 258 14.70 -4.23 8.80
CA LYS A 258 15.00 -4.98 10.01
C LYS A 258 16.25 -5.82 9.81
N ALA A 259 17.08 -5.94 10.88
CA ALA A 259 18.20 -6.88 10.86
C ALA A 259 17.69 -8.31 10.63
N ALA A 260 18.42 -9.10 9.86
CA ALA A 260 18.09 -10.50 9.61
C ALA A 260 17.92 -11.25 10.94
N GLY A 261 16.73 -11.83 11.18
CA GLY A 261 16.44 -12.62 12.38
C GLY A 261 15.34 -12.13 13.31
N SER A 262 14.77 -10.94 13.10
CA SER A 262 13.63 -10.48 13.91
C SER A 262 12.35 -11.12 13.41
N GLY A 263 11.81 -12.10 14.17
CA GLY A 263 10.51 -12.78 14.15
C GLY A 263 9.52 -12.40 13.03
N GLN A 264 9.82 -12.77 11.79
CA GLN A 264 8.92 -12.55 10.67
C GLN A 264 7.94 -13.74 10.56
N SER A 265 6.67 -13.43 10.35
CA SER A 265 5.70 -14.41 9.88
C SER A 265 6.21 -15.01 8.56
N VAL A 266 6.57 -16.28 8.56
CA VAL A 266 7.11 -16.94 7.37
C VAL A 266 5.95 -17.27 6.45
N MET A 267 5.92 -16.64 5.28
CA MET A 267 5.05 -17.03 4.18
C MET A 267 5.76 -18.11 3.35
N LEU A 268 5.04 -19.17 3.01
CA LEU A 268 5.52 -20.19 2.08
C LEU A 268 4.71 -20.09 0.79
N HIS A 269 5.40 -20.27 -0.33
CA HIS A 269 4.77 -20.45 -1.63
C HIS A 269 4.40 -21.93 -1.81
N LYS A 270 3.12 -22.26 -1.74
CA LYS A 270 2.64 -23.66 -1.79
C LYS A 270 3.16 -24.44 -3.00
N PRO A 271 3.16 -23.89 -4.25
CA PRO A 271 3.63 -24.63 -5.42
C PRO A 271 5.09 -25.13 -5.30
N CYS A 272 5.98 -24.38 -4.65
CA CYS A 272 7.37 -24.79 -4.50
C CYS A 272 7.80 -25.14 -3.07
N GLY A 273 6.93 -24.94 -2.07
CA GLY A 273 7.20 -25.23 -0.66
C GLY A 273 8.25 -24.32 0.01
N LYS A 274 8.83 -23.36 -0.69
CA LYS A 274 9.91 -22.50 -0.19
C LYS A 274 9.37 -21.24 0.49
N ALA A 275 10.21 -20.63 1.33
CA ALA A 275 9.93 -19.31 1.89
C ALA A 275 9.68 -18.30 0.76
N LEU A 276 8.56 -17.61 0.82
CA LEU A 276 8.11 -16.71 -0.22
C LEU A 276 8.86 -15.38 -0.12
N LYS A 277 9.67 -15.12 -1.13
CA LYS A 277 10.20 -13.79 -1.46
C LYS A 277 9.60 -13.38 -2.79
N ALA A 278 8.94 -12.25 -2.82
CA ALA A 278 8.26 -11.78 -4.01
C ALA A 278 9.03 -10.65 -4.70
N ALA A 279 8.99 -10.67 -6.03
CA ALA A 279 9.47 -9.56 -6.84
C ALA A 279 8.42 -9.20 -7.90
N LEU A 280 8.47 -7.96 -8.38
CA LEU A 280 7.71 -7.52 -9.54
C LEU A 280 8.51 -7.79 -10.80
N ILE A 281 7.87 -8.43 -11.75
CA ILE A 281 8.45 -8.80 -13.04
C ILE A 281 7.65 -8.14 -14.16
N CYS A 282 8.35 -7.56 -15.13
CA CYS A 282 7.74 -6.98 -16.32
C CYS A 282 7.07 -8.06 -17.16
N CYS A 283 5.81 -7.85 -17.55
CA CYS A 283 5.07 -8.81 -18.38
C CYS A 283 5.63 -8.94 -19.80
N ALA A 284 6.37 -7.95 -20.29
CA ALA A 284 6.90 -7.96 -21.66
C ALA A 284 8.25 -8.65 -21.78
N CYS A 285 9.20 -8.41 -20.86
CA CYS A 285 10.57 -8.90 -20.97
C CYS A 285 11.00 -9.83 -19.83
N GLU A 286 10.12 -10.08 -18.86
CA GLU A 286 10.38 -10.86 -17.65
C GLU A 286 11.51 -10.31 -16.75
N GLY A 287 12.01 -9.11 -17.06
CA GLY A 287 12.98 -8.40 -16.24
C GLY A 287 12.36 -7.92 -14.90
N ARG A 288 13.19 -7.89 -13.85
CA ARG A 288 12.76 -7.36 -12.54
C ARG A 288 12.47 -5.86 -12.65
N ILE A 289 11.37 -5.42 -12.06
CA ILE A 289 10.97 -4.01 -12.02
C ILE A 289 11.53 -3.35 -10.76
N THR A 290 12.24 -2.24 -10.96
CA THR A 290 12.74 -1.34 -9.91
C THR A 290 12.43 0.11 -10.29
N TYR A 291 12.64 1.04 -9.36
CA TYR A 291 12.47 2.46 -9.65
C TYR A 291 13.48 2.96 -10.72
N GLU A 292 14.70 2.41 -10.70
CA GLU A 292 15.82 2.81 -11.54
C GLU A 292 15.66 2.41 -13.01
N ASN A 293 14.99 1.27 -13.28
CA ASN A 293 14.78 0.76 -14.64
C ASN A 293 13.39 1.06 -15.22
N THR A 294 12.73 2.08 -14.64
CA THR A 294 11.44 2.56 -15.11
C THR A 294 11.46 4.06 -15.31
N SER A 295 10.69 4.54 -16.25
CA SER A 295 10.53 5.97 -16.53
C SER A 295 9.07 6.32 -16.77
N VAL A 296 8.75 7.60 -16.61
CA VAL A 296 7.42 8.15 -16.95
C VAL A 296 7.54 8.87 -18.29
N ASN A 297 6.78 8.45 -19.28
CA ASN A 297 6.58 9.24 -20.49
C ASN A 297 5.53 10.31 -20.19
N LEU A 298 5.98 11.54 -19.92
CA LEU A 298 5.15 12.73 -19.73
C LEU A 298 4.72 13.32 -21.07
#